data_43f62c92b85e3c0ad8bb6aed2eb20827
#
_entry.id   43f62c92b85e3c0ad8bb6aed2eb20827
#
_cell.length_a   1.000
_cell.length_b   1.000
_cell.length_c   1.000
_cell.angle_alpha   90.00
_cell.angle_beta   90.00
_cell.angle_gamma   90.00
#
_symmetry.space_group_name_H-M   'P 1'
#
loop_
_entity.id
_entity.type
_entity.pdbx_description
1 polymer ?
#
loop_
_entity_poly.entity_id
_entity_poly.type
_entity_poly.pdbx_seq_one_letter_code
_entity_poly.pdbx_strand_id
1 'polypeptide(L)'
;DPAHFRQGIGRALMTHALADIKARDKQAEIWIKTGDLTVDAIGLYESVGFEIVEVVKDYFVEHYAEPIYENGELLRHQVIMRLRK
;
A
#
# COMPACT_ATOMS: atom_id res chain seq x y z
N ASP A 1 -2.19 20.90 9.49
CA ASP A 1 -2.12 20.46 8.10
C ASP A 1 -3.14 19.34 7.82
N PRO A 2 -4.14 19.60 6.94
CA PRO A 2 -5.17 18.58 6.63
C PRO A 2 -4.61 17.26 6.13
N ALA A 3 -3.54 17.28 5.35
CA ALA A 3 -2.91 16.06 4.85
C ALA A 3 -2.31 15.22 5.99
N HIS A 4 -1.68 15.88 6.95
CA HIS A 4 -1.11 15.22 8.10
C HIS A 4 -2.18 14.62 9.00
N PHE A 5 -3.29 15.35 9.17
CA PHE A 5 -4.44 14.89 9.94
C PHE A 5 -5.04 13.63 9.31
N ARG A 6 -5.18 13.60 7.97
CA ARG A 6 -5.69 12.43 7.24
C ARG A 6 -4.79 11.22 7.41
N GLN A 7 -3.48 11.42 7.41
CA GLN A 7 -2.53 10.32 7.62
C GLN A 7 -2.68 9.71 9.01
N GLY A 8 -2.91 10.54 10.02
CA GLY A 8 -3.14 10.06 11.38
C GLY A 8 -4.40 9.21 11.49
N ILE A 9 -5.49 9.66 10.87
CA ILE A 9 -6.75 8.90 10.86
C ILE A 9 -6.61 7.59 10.09
N GLY A 10 -6.00 7.63 8.89
CA GLY A 10 -5.79 6.45 8.07
C GLY A 10 -4.94 5.40 8.79
N ARG A 11 -3.88 5.83 9.46
CA ARG A 11 -3.02 4.95 10.23
C ARG A 11 -3.77 4.30 11.39
N ALA A 12 -4.59 5.07 12.12
CA ALA A 12 -5.37 4.55 13.23
C ALA A 12 -6.38 3.50 12.77
N LEU A 13 -7.11 3.78 11.67
CA LEU A 13 -8.09 2.86 11.10
C LEU A 13 -7.41 1.57 10.62
N MET A 14 -6.28 1.69 9.94
CA MET A 14 -5.54 0.53 9.45
C MET A 14 -5.01 -0.32 10.60
N THR A 15 -4.44 0.31 11.62
CA THR A 15 -3.94 -0.40 12.80
C THR A 15 -5.05 -1.20 13.48
N HIS A 16 -6.23 -0.58 13.62
CA HIS A 16 -7.39 -1.24 14.21
C HIS A 16 -7.86 -2.43 13.37
N ALA A 17 -7.97 -2.24 12.05
CA ALA A 17 -8.38 -3.31 11.14
C ALA A 17 -7.40 -4.48 11.15
N LEU A 18 -6.09 -4.20 11.16
CA LEU A 18 -5.06 -5.23 11.21
C LEU A 18 -5.11 -6.00 12.53
N ALA A 19 -5.34 -5.31 13.63
CA ALA A 19 -5.47 -5.96 14.94
C ALA A 19 -6.67 -6.90 14.95
N ASP A 20 -7.79 -6.51 14.36
CA ASP A 20 -9.00 -7.34 14.27
C ASP A 20 -8.75 -8.61 13.44
N ILE A 21 -8.09 -8.47 12.29
CA ILE A 21 -7.75 -9.62 11.44
C ILE A 21 -6.81 -10.58 12.19
N LYS A 22 -5.81 -10.06 12.87
CA LYS A 22 -4.87 -10.87 13.65
C LYS A 22 -5.53 -11.56 14.84
N ALA A 23 -6.55 -10.94 15.44
CA ALA A 23 -7.31 -11.53 16.52
C ALA A 23 -8.11 -12.73 16.03
N ARG A 24 -8.60 -12.68 14.78
CA ARG A 24 -9.39 -13.77 14.18
C ARG A 24 -8.50 -14.89 13.65
N ASP A 25 -7.33 -14.56 13.11
CA ASP A 25 -6.40 -15.54 12.58
C ASP A 25 -4.96 -15.04 12.80
N LYS A 26 -4.29 -15.62 13.78
CA LYS A 26 -2.93 -15.23 14.14
C LYS A 26 -1.90 -15.54 13.05
N GLN A 27 -2.23 -16.43 12.14
CA GLN A 27 -1.32 -16.82 11.06
C GLN A 27 -1.66 -16.17 9.72
N ALA A 28 -2.64 -15.28 9.69
CA ALA A 28 -3.03 -14.59 8.47
C ALA A 28 -1.87 -13.80 7.88
N GLU A 29 -1.64 -14.00 6.59
CA GLU A 29 -0.71 -13.18 5.83
C GLU A 29 -1.49 -12.07 5.14
N ILE A 30 -1.04 -10.84 5.30
CA ILE A 30 -1.70 -9.69 4.74
C ILE A 30 -0.77 -9.04 3.73
N TRP A 31 -1.25 -8.93 2.50
CA TRP A 31 -0.50 -8.39 1.37
C TRP A 31 -1.20 -7.17 0.80
N ILE A 32 -0.42 -6.22 0.32
CA ILE A 32 -0.91 -5.03 -0.38
C ILE A 32 -0.18 -4.92 -1.71
N LYS A 33 -0.94 -4.64 -2.78
CA LYS A 33 -0.39 -4.33 -4.10
C LYS A 33 -0.81 -2.92 -4.45
N THR A 34 0.14 -2.05 -4.72
CA THR A 34 -0.11 -0.64 -4.98
C THR A 34 0.77 -0.13 -6.12
N GLY A 35 0.46 1.06 -6.64
CA GLY A 35 1.28 1.71 -7.65
C GLY A 35 2.49 2.41 -7.05
N ASP A 36 3.52 2.57 -7.85
CA ASP A 36 4.79 3.19 -7.42
C ASP A 36 4.70 4.70 -7.18
N LEU A 37 3.65 5.35 -7.69
CA LEU A 37 3.45 6.79 -7.48
C LEU A 37 2.72 7.11 -6.17
N THR A 38 2.24 6.12 -5.47
CA THR A 38 1.48 6.28 -4.22
C THR A 38 2.42 6.33 -3.01
N VAL A 39 3.34 7.30 -3.02
CA VAL A 39 4.41 7.39 -2.01
C VAL A 39 3.84 7.58 -0.61
N ASP A 40 2.82 8.42 -0.46
CA ASP A 40 2.21 8.66 0.85
C ASP A 40 1.53 7.41 1.40
N ALA A 41 0.88 6.64 0.53
CA ALA A 41 0.25 5.38 0.92
C ALA A 41 1.30 4.33 1.31
N ILE A 42 2.40 4.24 0.55
CA ILE A 42 3.50 3.34 0.87
C ILE A 42 4.09 3.69 2.23
N GLY A 43 4.32 4.97 2.50
CA GLY A 43 4.81 5.43 3.80
C GLY A 43 3.86 5.08 4.95
N LEU A 44 2.55 5.21 4.72
CA LEU A 44 1.54 4.82 5.70
C LEU A 44 1.61 3.31 5.98
N TYR A 45 1.68 2.49 4.94
CA TYR A 45 1.76 1.03 5.09
C TYR A 45 3.03 0.61 5.84
N GLU A 46 4.17 1.22 5.50
CA GLU A 46 5.41 0.96 6.21
C GLU A 46 5.31 1.33 7.70
N SER A 47 4.61 2.43 8.00
CA SER A 47 4.46 2.90 9.39
C SER A 47 3.63 1.95 10.26
N VAL A 48 2.79 1.10 9.65
CA VAL A 48 1.98 0.12 10.38
C VAL A 48 2.53 -1.30 10.29
N GLY A 49 3.73 -1.47 9.74
CA GLY A 49 4.44 -2.74 9.77
C GLY A 49 4.55 -3.49 8.45
N PHE A 50 4.11 -2.91 7.34
CA PHE A 50 4.31 -3.52 6.02
C PHE A 50 5.72 -3.30 5.52
N GLU A 51 6.24 -4.26 4.78
CA GLU A 51 7.54 -4.15 4.12
C GLU A 51 7.38 -4.41 2.62
N ILE A 52 8.21 -3.75 1.82
CA ILE A 52 8.24 -3.98 0.38
C ILE A 52 8.97 -5.30 0.14
N VAL A 53 8.30 -6.24 -0.51
CA VAL A 53 8.90 -7.55 -0.84
C VAL A 53 9.24 -7.67 -2.31
N GLU A 54 8.55 -6.93 -3.17
CA GLU A 54 8.81 -6.99 -4.61
C GLU A 54 8.32 -5.71 -5.28
N VAL A 55 9.03 -5.31 -6.34
CA VAL A 55 8.57 -4.26 -7.26
C VAL A 55 8.49 -4.90 -8.65
N VAL A 56 7.27 -4.99 -9.20
CA VAL A 56 7.06 -5.54 -10.54
C VAL A 56 7.19 -4.39 -11.53
N LYS A 57 8.32 -4.34 -12.24
CA LYS A 57 8.61 -3.26 -13.17
C LYS A 57 7.64 -3.27 -14.34
N ASP A 58 7.20 -2.07 -14.71
CA ASP A 58 6.33 -1.83 -15.87
C ASP A 58 5.01 -2.62 -15.84
N TYR A 59 4.56 -3.05 -14.67
CA TYR A 59 3.33 -3.83 -14.51
C TYR A 59 2.14 -3.14 -15.17
N PHE A 60 1.94 -1.85 -14.88
CA PHE A 60 0.78 -1.13 -15.39
C PHE A 60 0.90 -0.78 -16.87
N VAL A 61 2.12 -0.74 -17.39
CA VAL A 61 2.36 -0.51 -18.81
C VAL A 61 2.12 -1.77 -19.62
N GLU A 62 2.52 -2.92 -19.09
CA GLU A 62 2.43 -4.20 -19.79
C GLU A 62 1.03 -4.85 -19.71
N HIS A 63 0.33 -4.68 -18.58
CA HIS A 63 -0.93 -5.37 -18.32
C HIS A 63 -2.17 -4.57 -18.66
N TYR A 64 -2.05 -3.30 -19.01
CA TYR A 64 -3.19 -2.44 -19.36
C TYR A 64 -3.04 -1.89 -20.75
N ALA A 65 -4.13 -1.96 -21.56
CA ALA A 65 -4.12 -1.47 -22.92
C ALA A 65 -3.95 0.03 -23.02
N GLU A 66 -4.46 0.76 -22.04
CA GLU A 66 -4.34 2.23 -22.00
C GLU A 66 -3.49 2.67 -20.81
N PRO A 67 -2.72 3.76 -20.97
CA PRO A 67 -1.92 4.29 -19.86
C PRO A 67 -2.78 4.69 -18.67
N ILE A 68 -2.31 4.41 -17.47
CA ILE A 68 -2.96 4.81 -16.24
C ILE A 68 -2.14 5.94 -15.61
N TYR A 69 -2.80 7.06 -15.32
CA TYR A 69 -2.15 8.23 -14.73
C TYR A 69 -2.65 8.45 -13.31
N GLU A 70 -1.74 8.85 -12.44
CA GLU A 70 -2.05 9.26 -11.07
C GLU A 70 -1.38 10.60 -10.82
N ASN A 71 -2.16 11.61 -10.48
CA ASN A 71 -1.69 12.98 -10.27
C ASN A 71 -0.88 13.54 -11.45
N GLY A 72 -1.27 13.19 -12.69
CA GLY A 72 -0.61 13.65 -13.89
C GLY A 72 0.64 12.89 -14.30
N GLU A 73 1.04 11.89 -13.55
CA GLU A 73 2.20 11.05 -13.85
C GLU A 73 1.80 9.64 -14.26
N LEU A 74 2.56 9.06 -15.19
CA LEU A 74 2.29 7.72 -15.69
C LEU A 74 2.61 6.68 -14.62
N LEU A 75 1.60 5.88 -14.28
CA LEU A 75 1.77 4.75 -13.36
C LEU A 75 2.47 3.61 -14.09
N ARG A 76 3.59 3.13 -13.59
CA ARG A 76 4.42 2.12 -14.27
C ARG A 76 4.59 0.84 -13.47
N HIS A 77 5.06 0.93 -12.24
CA HIS A 77 5.47 -0.23 -11.47
C HIS A 77 4.44 -0.59 -10.40
N GLN A 78 4.33 -1.88 -10.09
CA GLN A 78 3.53 -2.34 -8.98
C GLN A 78 4.43 -2.65 -7.80
N VAL A 79 4.11 -2.09 -6.63
CA VAL A 79 4.82 -2.37 -5.38
C VAL A 79 4.01 -3.38 -4.58
N ILE A 80 4.63 -4.49 -4.21
CA ILE A 80 4.00 -5.54 -3.42
C ILE A 80 4.57 -5.48 -2.00
N MET A 81 3.69 -5.36 -1.04
CA MET A 81 4.05 -5.25 0.38
C MET A 81 3.41 -6.35 1.18
N ARG A 82 4.08 -6.77 2.25
CA ARG A 82 3.59 -7.79 3.16
C ARG A 82 3.73 -7.30 4.59
N LEU A 83 2.71 -7.57 5.41
CA LEU A 83 2.77 -7.23 6.83
C LEU A 83 3.75 -8.13 7.56
N ARG A 84 4.68 -7.54 8.31
CA ARG A 84 5.60 -8.28 9.17
C ARG A 84 4.83 -8.95 10.29
N LYS A 85 5.23 -10.15 10.60
CA LYS A 85 4.66 -10.88 11.73
C LYS A 85 5.28 -10.47 13.05
#